data_d20331c16caec5d4e73bed8f1b433423
#
_entry.id   d20331c16caec5d4e73bed8f1b433423
#
_cell.length_a   1.000
_cell.length_b   1.000
_cell.length_c   1.000
_cell.angle_alpha   90.00
_cell.angle_beta   90.00
_cell.angle_gamma   90.00
#
_symmetry.space_group_name_H-M   'P 1'
#
loop_
_entity.id
_entity.type
_entity.pdbx_description
1 polymer ?
#
loop_
_entity_poly.entity_id
_entity_poly.type
_entity_poly.pdbx_seq_one_letter_code
_entity_poly.pdbx_strand_id
1 'polypeptide(L)'
;PTTALTLVARQDYRAHSDEPTAILRFAWPEQLGLAHFAAGDLVGIVAPGSAVPRFYSLASGSKEGFLEICVRLLPGGLCSTHLLGLQLGDSIAAFIRSNPGFVLPRTRRPVLLIGAGTGVAPLAGFIRRNDRHTPMHLYFGGRDPAQDFYFGPEIQGWLGEGRLTSVQTVFSRIPEGGGYVQDALRRDAERLRDLLAHGALVRVCGIRAMAKGVAEALDAILAPLSLSIATLKAKERYAEDVF
;
A
#
# COMPACT_ATOMS: atom_id res chain seq x y z
N PRO A 1 5.50 -19.61 -15.86
CA PRO A 1 5.06 -18.94 -17.07
C PRO A 1 4.61 -17.52 -16.75
N THR A 2 4.95 -16.57 -17.62
CA THR A 2 4.49 -15.17 -17.56
C THR A 2 3.30 -14.98 -18.49
N THR A 3 2.46 -13.99 -18.17
CA THR A 3 1.34 -13.53 -19.02
C THR A 3 1.64 -12.11 -19.49
N ALA A 4 1.26 -11.79 -20.72
CA ALA A 4 1.30 -10.43 -21.22
C ALA A 4 0.12 -9.63 -20.65
N LEU A 5 0.42 -8.51 -19.97
CA LEU A 5 -0.58 -7.59 -19.43
C LEU A 5 -0.43 -6.23 -20.08
N THR A 6 -1.52 -5.67 -20.60
CA THR A 6 -1.52 -4.40 -21.32
C THR A 6 -1.83 -3.23 -20.41
N LEU A 7 -1.03 -2.15 -20.47
CA LEU A 7 -1.24 -0.92 -19.74
C LEU A 7 -2.47 -0.18 -20.29
N VAL A 8 -3.48 0.02 -19.45
CA VAL A 8 -4.77 0.64 -19.84
C VAL A 8 -5.05 1.98 -19.15
N ALA A 9 -4.37 2.26 -18.03
CA ALA A 9 -4.44 3.57 -17.38
C ALA A 9 -3.15 3.87 -16.62
N ARG A 10 -2.84 5.17 -16.50
CA ARG A 10 -1.65 5.67 -15.83
C ARG A 10 -1.97 6.99 -15.13
N GLN A 11 -1.46 7.15 -13.92
CA GLN A 11 -1.52 8.41 -13.17
C GLN A 11 -0.12 8.73 -12.66
N ASP A 12 0.43 9.85 -13.13
CA ASP A 12 1.79 10.27 -12.80
C ASP A 12 1.82 11.22 -11.61
N TYR A 13 2.83 11.02 -10.75
CA TYR A 13 3.18 11.84 -9.62
C TYR A 13 4.66 12.21 -9.70
N ARG A 14 5.03 13.42 -9.26
CA ARG A 14 6.44 13.87 -9.27
C ARG A 14 7.12 13.75 -10.65
N ALA A 15 6.38 13.94 -11.73
CA ALA A 15 6.85 13.69 -13.10
C ALA A 15 8.16 14.44 -13.45
N HIS A 16 8.43 15.57 -12.82
CA HIS A 16 9.61 16.43 -13.04
C HIS A 16 10.65 16.33 -11.93
N SER A 17 10.62 15.29 -11.09
CA SER A 17 11.60 15.06 -10.03
C SER A 17 12.57 13.94 -10.39
N ASP A 18 13.64 13.79 -9.60
CA ASP A 18 14.61 12.69 -9.73
C ASP A 18 14.02 11.32 -9.36
N GLU A 19 12.84 11.31 -8.74
CA GLU A 19 12.15 10.10 -8.32
C GLU A 19 10.69 10.13 -8.79
N PRO A 20 10.40 10.16 -10.10
CA PRO A 20 9.02 10.09 -10.60
C PRO A 20 8.34 8.83 -10.11
N THR A 21 7.03 8.95 -9.88
CA THR A 21 6.20 7.84 -9.39
C THR A 21 4.95 7.77 -10.25
N ALA A 22 4.46 6.58 -10.53
CA ALA A 22 3.19 6.40 -11.24
C ALA A 22 2.36 5.27 -10.64
N ILE A 23 1.04 5.44 -10.66
CA ILE A 23 0.09 4.36 -10.52
C ILE A 23 -0.19 3.83 -11.93
N LEU A 24 0.08 2.54 -12.12
CA LEU A 24 -0.07 1.86 -13.40
C LEU A 24 -1.16 0.79 -13.28
N ARG A 25 -2.13 0.85 -14.19
CA ARG A 25 -3.22 -0.11 -14.25
C ARG A 25 -3.12 -0.92 -15.54
N PHE A 26 -3.08 -2.24 -15.38
CA PHE A 26 -3.02 -3.19 -16.49
C PHE A 26 -4.34 -3.93 -16.60
N ALA A 27 -4.80 -4.18 -17.84
CA ALA A 27 -5.94 -5.03 -18.08
C ALA A 27 -5.66 -6.45 -17.57
N TRP A 28 -6.64 -7.02 -16.87
CA TRP A 28 -6.60 -8.42 -16.44
C TRP A 28 -7.49 -9.24 -17.37
N PRO A 29 -6.92 -10.13 -18.20
CA PRO A 29 -7.70 -10.91 -19.17
C PRO A 29 -8.54 -11.97 -18.43
N GLU A 30 -9.86 -11.82 -18.41
CA GLU A 30 -10.78 -12.79 -17.80
C GLU A 30 -10.69 -14.18 -18.46
N GLN A 31 -10.35 -14.22 -19.75
CA GLN A 31 -10.36 -15.43 -20.59
C GLN A 31 -9.24 -16.42 -20.30
N LEU A 32 -8.23 -16.06 -19.53
CA LEU A 32 -7.04 -16.88 -19.33
C LEU A 32 -7.14 -17.87 -18.16
N GLY A 33 -8.23 -17.94 -17.45
CA GLY A 33 -8.34 -18.81 -16.25
C GLY A 33 -7.21 -18.58 -15.26
N LEU A 34 -6.62 -17.37 -15.29
CA LEU A 34 -5.47 -17.01 -14.50
C LEU A 34 -5.85 -16.92 -13.02
N ALA A 35 -4.92 -17.30 -12.18
CA ALA A 35 -5.08 -17.35 -10.74
C ALA A 35 -5.77 -16.10 -10.19
N HIS A 36 -6.76 -16.30 -9.35
CA HIS A 36 -7.34 -15.22 -8.56
C HIS A 36 -6.25 -14.58 -7.71
N PHE A 37 -6.18 -13.25 -7.74
CA PHE A 37 -5.30 -12.48 -6.87
C PHE A 37 -6.12 -11.50 -6.02
N ALA A 38 -5.53 -11.06 -4.93
CA ALA A 38 -6.10 -10.11 -4.00
C ALA A 38 -5.18 -8.91 -3.80
N ALA A 39 -5.71 -7.81 -3.32
CA ALA A 39 -4.89 -6.71 -2.83
C ALA A 39 -3.92 -7.24 -1.76
N GLY A 40 -2.67 -6.79 -1.82
CA GLY A 40 -1.59 -7.28 -0.98
C GLY A 40 -0.82 -8.50 -1.51
N ASP A 41 -1.34 -9.21 -2.53
CA ASP A 41 -0.53 -10.13 -3.32
C ASP A 41 0.52 -9.36 -4.13
N LEU A 42 1.46 -10.08 -4.72
CA LEU A 42 2.56 -9.50 -5.48
C LEU A 42 2.40 -9.82 -6.98
N VAL A 43 2.78 -8.86 -7.81
CA VAL A 43 3.05 -9.13 -9.22
C VAL A 43 4.55 -9.17 -9.44
N GLY A 44 5.05 -10.27 -10.01
CA GLY A 44 6.41 -10.38 -10.50
C GLY A 44 6.48 -9.91 -11.95
N ILE A 45 7.31 -8.91 -12.23
CA ILE A 45 7.48 -8.31 -13.56
C ILE A 45 8.91 -8.57 -14.03
N VAL A 46 9.03 -9.09 -15.24
CA VAL A 46 10.31 -9.35 -15.90
C VAL A 46 10.54 -8.25 -16.92
N ALA A 47 11.43 -7.32 -16.62
CA ALA A 47 11.80 -6.26 -17.54
C ALA A 47 12.64 -6.82 -18.72
N PRO A 48 12.55 -6.22 -19.92
CA PRO A 48 13.43 -6.58 -21.03
C PRO A 48 14.91 -6.52 -20.62
N GLY A 49 15.66 -7.55 -21.01
CA GLY A 49 17.08 -7.67 -20.67
C GLY A 49 17.37 -8.16 -19.23
N SER A 50 16.35 -8.50 -18.44
CA SER A 50 16.51 -9.07 -17.10
C SER A 50 15.99 -10.50 -17.06
N ALA A 51 16.72 -11.39 -16.37
CA ALA A 51 16.23 -12.73 -16.01
C ALA A 51 15.59 -12.76 -14.61
N VAL A 52 15.71 -11.67 -13.85
CA VAL A 52 15.27 -11.60 -12.44
C VAL A 52 14.05 -10.73 -12.34
N PRO A 53 12.89 -11.28 -11.91
CA PRO A 53 11.68 -10.50 -11.71
C PRO A 53 11.83 -9.49 -10.56
N ARG A 54 11.11 -8.38 -10.67
CA ARG A 54 10.89 -7.45 -9.56
C ARG A 54 9.44 -7.56 -9.12
N PHE A 55 9.23 -7.52 -7.80
CA PHE A 55 7.91 -7.68 -7.19
C PHE A 55 7.34 -6.35 -6.78
N TYR A 56 6.04 -6.18 -7.03
CA TYR A 56 5.25 -5.01 -6.62
C TYR A 56 3.98 -5.47 -5.95
N SER A 57 3.64 -4.84 -4.82
CA SER A 57 2.42 -5.15 -4.08
C SER A 57 1.19 -4.60 -4.81
N LEU A 58 0.16 -5.44 -4.93
CA LEU A 58 -1.04 -5.15 -5.70
C LEU A 58 -2.00 -4.23 -4.94
N ALA A 59 -2.43 -3.16 -5.60
CA ALA A 59 -3.45 -2.22 -5.16
C ALA A 59 -4.88 -2.63 -5.57
N SER A 60 -5.03 -3.79 -6.18
CA SER A 60 -6.30 -4.33 -6.68
C SER A 60 -6.39 -5.82 -6.47
N GLY A 61 -7.55 -6.40 -6.73
CA GLY A 61 -7.75 -7.84 -6.83
C GLY A 61 -8.43 -8.22 -8.14
N SER A 62 -8.51 -9.50 -8.46
CA SER A 62 -9.07 -10.01 -9.72
C SER A 62 -10.53 -9.60 -9.96
N LYS A 63 -11.30 -9.31 -8.89
CA LYS A 63 -12.70 -8.87 -9.00
C LYS A 63 -12.87 -7.47 -9.60
N GLU A 64 -11.84 -6.64 -9.54
CA GLU A 64 -11.84 -5.31 -10.11
C GLU A 64 -11.62 -5.33 -11.64
N GLY A 65 -11.25 -6.47 -12.22
CA GLY A 65 -11.00 -6.62 -13.66
C GLY A 65 -9.69 -5.98 -14.14
N PHE A 66 -8.85 -5.51 -13.22
CA PHE A 66 -7.54 -4.94 -13.53
C PHE A 66 -6.51 -5.24 -12.44
N LEU A 67 -5.25 -5.16 -12.82
CA LEU A 67 -4.10 -5.23 -11.93
C LEU A 67 -3.51 -3.82 -11.80
N GLU A 68 -3.32 -3.36 -10.57
CA GLU A 68 -2.82 -2.01 -10.30
C GLU A 68 -1.65 -2.03 -9.34
N ILE A 69 -0.61 -1.26 -9.67
CA ILE A 69 0.60 -1.08 -8.86
C ILE A 69 0.99 0.38 -8.77
N CYS A 70 1.70 0.74 -7.71
CA CYS A 70 2.34 2.06 -7.56
C CYS A 70 3.86 1.88 -7.66
N VAL A 71 4.47 2.53 -8.63
CA VAL A 71 5.89 2.36 -8.98
C VAL A 71 6.62 3.69 -8.84
N ARG A 72 7.70 3.70 -8.06
CA ARG A 72 8.65 4.80 -8.00
C ARG A 72 9.92 4.44 -8.75
N LEU A 73 10.49 5.41 -9.45
CA LEU A 73 11.81 5.24 -10.09
C LEU A 73 12.86 4.94 -9.02
N LEU A 74 13.58 3.86 -9.22
CA LEU A 74 14.81 3.58 -8.50
C LEU A 74 15.97 3.94 -9.44
N PRO A 75 16.84 4.90 -9.09
CA PRO A 75 18.00 5.24 -9.92
C PRO A 75 18.81 3.99 -10.29
N GLY A 76 19.06 3.79 -11.58
CA GLY A 76 19.70 2.58 -12.09
C GLY A 76 18.86 1.30 -12.07
N GLY A 77 17.61 1.38 -11.62
CA GLY A 77 16.69 0.23 -11.57
C GLY A 77 16.07 -0.08 -12.94
N LEU A 78 16.49 -1.18 -13.57
CA LEU A 78 16.03 -1.58 -14.89
C LEU A 78 14.48 -1.70 -14.98
N CYS A 79 13.86 -2.38 -14.01
CA CYS A 79 12.42 -2.64 -14.03
C CYS A 79 11.59 -1.38 -13.79
N SER A 80 11.95 -0.54 -12.82
CA SER A 80 11.22 0.71 -12.56
C SER A 80 11.36 1.70 -13.73
N THR A 81 12.54 1.76 -14.36
CA THR A 81 12.76 2.57 -15.57
C THR A 81 11.89 2.07 -16.72
N HIS A 82 11.84 0.75 -16.96
CA HIS A 82 10.99 0.15 -17.97
C HIS A 82 9.51 0.48 -17.72
N LEU A 83 9.01 0.26 -16.50
CA LEU A 83 7.62 0.50 -16.15
C LEU A 83 7.20 1.96 -16.31
N LEU A 84 8.06 2.90 -15.88
CA LEU A 84 7.77 4.33 -16.02
C LEU A 84 7.89 4.84 -17.45
N GLY A 85 8.58 4.12 -18.33
CA GLY A 85 8.67 4.39 -19.77
C GLY A 85 7.47 3.92 -20.60
N LEU A 86 6.60 3.05 -20.05
CA LEU A 86 5.47 2.49 -20.78
C LEU A 86 4.46 3.57 -21.20
N GLN A 87 3.89 3.38 -22.38
CA GLN A 87 2.75 4.15 -22.90
C GLN A 87 1.47 3.30 -22.84
N LEU A 88 0.31 3.95 -22.90
CA LEU A 88 -0.97 3.22 -22.99
C LEU A 88 -0.95 2.28 -24.20
N GLY A 89 -1.34 1.03 -23.97
CA GLY A 89 -1.30 -0.03 -24.99
C GLY A 89 -0.04 -0.90 -24.96
N ASP A 90 1.03 -0.45 -24.30
CA ASP A 90 2.23 -1.27 -24.10
C ASP A 90 1.94 -2.46 -23.17
N SER A 91 2.71 -3.52 -23.33
CA SER A 91 2.54 -4.74 -22.54
C SER A 91 3.77 -5.11 -21.75
N ILE A 92 3.55 -5.74 -20.60
CA ILE A 92 4.59 -6.31 -19.74
C ILE A 92 4.45 -7.82 -19.63
N ALA A 93 5.56 -8.52 -19.37
CA ALA A 93 5.56 -9.92 -19.00
C ALA A 93 5.50 -10.05 -17.48
N ALA A 94 4.43 -10.61 -16.95
CA ALA A 94 4.16 -10.64 -15.51
C ALA A 94 3.56 -11.98 -15.05
N PHE A 95 3.64 -12.23 -13.74
CA PHE A 95 2.98 -13.36 -13.08
C PHE A 95 2.57 -12.95 -11.66
N ILE A 96 1.54 -13.61 -11.13
CA ILE A 96 1.08 -13.38 -9.76
C ILE A 96 1.85 -14.27 -8.79
N ARG A 97 2.21 -13.70 -7.66
CA ARG A 97 2.74 -14.41 -6.49
C ARG A 97 1.89 -14.10 -5.28
N SER A 98 1.27 -15.11 -4.71
CA SER A 98 0.51 -14.98 -3.46
C SER A 98 1.41 -14.47 -2.32
N ASN A 99 0.86 -13.58 -1.50
CA ASN A 99 1.50 -13.06 -0.29
C ASN A 99 0.62 -13.31 0.94
N PRO A 100 0.46 -14.58 1.38
CA PRO A 100 -0.45 -14.93 2.47
C PRO A 100 -0.12 -14.26 3.80
N GLY A 101 1.13 -13.81 3.98
CA GLY A 101 1.57 -13.07 5.17
C GLY A 101 1.00 -11.65 5.26
N PHE A 102 0.48 -11.10 4.16
CA PHE A 102 -0.02 -9.71 4.11
C PHE A 102 -1.48 -9.58 3.64
N VAL A 103 -2.26 -10.63 3.75
CA VAL A 103 -3.69 -10.57 3.45
C VAL A 103 -4.46 -9.81 4.53
N LEU A 104 -5.55 -9.16 4.13
CA LEU A 104 -6.54 -8.64 5.07
C LEU A 104 -7.70 -9.66 5.15
N PRO A 105 -7.84 -10.38 6.29
CA PRO A 105 -8.93 -11.32 6.47
C PRO A 105 -10.27 -10.58 6.53
N ARG A 106 -11.35 -11.27 6.18
CA ARG A 106 -12.70 -10.75 6.42
C ARG A 106 -12.93 -10.58 7.92
N THR A 107 -13.19 -9.36 8.34
CA THR A 107 -13.32 -9.02 9.76
C THR A 107 -14.39 -7.95 9.97
N ARG A 108 -14.92 -7.88 11.19
CA ARG A 108 -15.70 -6.75 11.69
C ARG A 108 -14.89 -5.88 12.67
N ARG A 109 -13.67 -6.32 12.99
CA ARG A 109 -12.75 -5.55 13.85
C ARG A 109 -12.24 -4.33 13.11
N PRO A 110 -11.99 -3.21 13.79
CA PRO A 110 -11.31 -2.08 13.17
C PRO A 110 -9.98 -2.48 12.54
N VAL A 111 -9.59 -1.80 11.47
CA VAL A 111 -8.32 -2.03 10.76
C VAL A 111 -7.52 -0.74 10.75
N LEU A 112 -6.31 -0.79 11.26
CA LEU A 112 -5.32 0.26 11.19
C LEU A 112 -4.39 -0.02 10.02
N LEU A 113 -4.43 0.85 9.03
CA LEU A 113 -3.60 0.82 7.83
C LEU A 113 -2.52 1.89 7.93
N ILE A 114 -1.25 1.50 7.86
CA ILE A 114 -0.12 2.42 8.02
C ILE A 114 0.81 2.25 6.82
N GLY A 115 0.99 3.31 6.04
CA GLY A 115 1.83 3.24 4.85
C GLY A 115 2.57 4.53 4.58
N ALA A 116 3.69 4.44 3.85
CA ALA A 116 4.42 5.60 3.37
C ALA A 116 4.88 5.41 1.92
N GLY A 117 4.79 6.48 1.15
CA GLY A 117 5.13 6.46 -0.26
C GLY A 117 4.34 5.38 -1.03
N THR A 118 5.03 4.62 -1.86
CA THR A 118 4.40 3.53 -2.66
C THR A 118 3.83 2.39 -1.83
N GLY A 119 4.19 2.28 -0.54
CA GLY A 119 3.60 1.34 0.40
C GLY A 119 2.09 1.54 0.64
N VAL A 120 1.50 2.65 0.21
CA VAL A 120 0.05 2.84 0.25
C VAL A 120 -0.69 1.92 -0.73
N ALA A 121 -0.05 1.40 -1.76
CA ALA A 121 -0.69 0.64 -2.84
C ALA A 121 -1.54 -0.54 -2.35
N PRO A 122 -1.02 -1.53 -1.61
CA PRO A 122 -1.86 -2.63 -1.11
C PRO A 122 -2.91 -2.16 -0.11
N LEU A 123 -2.65 -1.10 0.66
CA LEU A 123 -3.60 -0.52 1.61
C LEU A 123 -4.78 0.12 0.86
N ALA A 124 -4.53 0.83 -0.24
CA ALA A 124 -5.56 1.33 -1.14
C ALA A 124 -6.44 0.20 -1.69
N GLY A 125 -5.84 -0.92 -2.05
CA GLY A 125 -6.57 -2.11 -2.48
C GLY A 125 -7.47 -2.70 -1.38
N PHE A 126 -7.03 -2.70 -0.12
CA PHE A 126 -7.86 -3.14 1.01
C PHE A 126 -9.07 -2.21 1.20
N ILE A 127 -8.86 -0.89 1.13
CA ILE A 127 -9.94 0.10 1.27
C ILE A 127 -10.93 -0.01 0.09
N ARG A 128 -10.44 -0.12 -1.15
CA ARG A 128 -11.27 -0.28 -2.36
C ARG A 128 -12.25 -1.44 -2.22
N ARG A 129 -11.83 -2.54 -1.60
CA ARG A 129 -12.64 -3.75 -1.41
C ARG A 129 -13.46 -3.76 -0.12
N ASN A 130 -13.45 -2.70 0.65
CA ASN A 130 -14.23 -2.59 1.88
C ASN A 130 -15.71 -2.26 1.58
N ASP A 131 -16.39 -3.19 0.94
CA ASP A 131 -17.83 -3.14 0.64
C ASP A 131 -18.71 -3.35 1.88
N ARG A 132 -18.15 -3.84 2.97
CA ARG A 132 -18.83 -4.10 4.24
C ARG A 132 -18.73 -2.94 5.24
N HIS A 133 -18.10 -1.85 4.84
CA HIS A 133 -17.88 -0.68 5.69
C HIS A 133 -17.25 -1.04 7.06
N THR A 134 -16.35 -2.01 7.06
CA THR A 134 -15.50 -2.30 8.24
C THR A 134 -14.74 -1.04 8.61
N PRO A 135 -14.69 -0.62 9.87
CA PRO A 135 -13.95 0.57 10.26
C PRO A 135 -12.48 0.47 9.86
N MET A 136 -12.04 1.29 8.90
CA MET A 136 -10.66 1.37 8.44
C MET A 136 -10.10 2.77 8.68
N HIS A 137 -8.90 2.83 9.25
CA HIS A 137 -8.21 4.06 9.58
C HIS A 137 -6.85 4.05 8.88
N LEU A 138 -6.63 5.01 7.97
CA LEU A 138 -5.39 5.12 7.22
C LEU A 138 -4.48 6.19 7.83
N TYR A 139 -3.22 5.84 8.06
CA TYR A 139 -2.10 6.75 8.31
C TYR A 139 -1.17 6.70 7.11
N PHE A 140 -1.07 7.81 6.40
CA PHE A 140 -0.26 7.92 5.20
C PHE A 140 0.87 8.92 5.37
N GLY A 141 2.10 8.49 5.09
CA GLY A 141 3.29 9.33 5.07
C GLY A 141 3.78 9.61 3.66
N GLY A 142 4.05 10.89 3.36
CA GLY A 142 4.64 11.35 2.11
C GLY A 142 5.76 12.35 2.36
N ARG A 143 6.27 12.96 1.29
CA ARG A 143 7.24 14.07 1.37
C ARG A 143 6.58 15.42 1.18
N ASP A 144 5.72 15.54 0.17
CA ASP A 144 5.06 16.76 -0.27
C ASP A 144 3.57 16.49 -0.54
N PRO A 145 2.63 17.23 0.08
CA PRO A 145 1.21 16.98 -0.09
C PRO A 145 0.71 17.15 -1.52
N ALA A 146 1.33 18.04 -2.30
CA ALA A 146 0.95 18.31 -3.67
C ALA A 146 1.45 17.25 -4.66
N GLN A 147 2.49 16.50 -4.30
CA GLN A 147 3.18 15.60 -5.23
C GLN A 147 3.16 14.12 -4.81
N ASP A 148 2.97 13.83 -3.52
CA ASP A 148 3.16 12.49 -2.98
C ASP A 148 1.89 11.89 -2.36
N PHE A 149 0.74 12.56 -2.47
CA PHE A 149 -0.51 11.99 -1.97
C PHE A 149 -1.08 10.98 -2.98
N TYR A 150 -0.42 9.82 -3.07
CA TYR A 150 -0.82 8.74 -3.97
C TYR A 150 -2.21 8.21 -3.62
N PHE A 151 -3.03 7.93 -4.63
CA PHE A 151 -4.44 7.58 -4.49
C PHE A 151 -5.28 8.66 -3.78
N GLY A 152 -4.83 9.91 -3.75
CA GLY A 152 -5.51 10.98 -3.03
C GLY A 152 -6.99 11.14 -3.42
N PRO A 153 -7.32 11.28 -4.72
CA PRO A 153 -8.71 11.36 -5.17
C PRO A 153 -9.55 10.16 -4.77
N GLU A 154 -9.01 8.95 -4.91
CA GLU A 154 -9.68 7.70 -4.54
C GLU A 154 -9.92 7.63 -3.02
N ILE A 155 -8.91 8.01 -2.21
CA ILE A 155 -9.03 8.03 -0.75
C ILE A 155 -10.14 8.99 -0.31
N GLN A 156 -10.25 10.16 -0.92
CA GLN A 156 -11.34 11.10 -0.64
C GLN A 156 -12.70 10.54 -1.05
N GLY A 157 -12.78 9.86 -2.19
CA GLY A 157 -13.98 9.15 -2.62
C GLY A 157 -14.40 8.07 -1.62
N TRP A 158 -13.46 7.24 -1.18
CA TRP A 158 -13.73 6.16 -0.21
C TRP A 158 -14.12 6.66 1.18
N LEU A 159 -13.65 7.83 1.60
CA LEU A 159 -14.16 8.52 2.80
C LEU A 159 -15.63 8.89 2.62
N GLY A 160 -15.98 9.50 1.48
CA GLY A 160 -17.36 9.87 1.17
C GLY A 160 -18.30 8.66 1.04
N GLU A 161 -17.81 7.54 0.53
CA GLU A 161 -18.54 6.27 0.40
C GLU A 161 -18.61 5.47 1.72
N GLY A 162 -17.90 5.87 2.75
CA GLY A 162 -17.81 5.13 4.03
C GLY A 162 -16.95 3.86 3.96
N ARG A 163 -16.19 3.63 2.88
CA ARG A 163 -15.22 2.53 2.79
C ARG A 163 -13.99 2.77 3.65
N LEU A 164 -13.66 4.04 3.90
CA LEU A 164 -12.62 4.48 4.82
C LEU A 164 -13.25 5.33 5.91
N THR A 165 -12.92 5.07 7.16
CA THR A 165 -13.48 5.80 8.31
C THR A 165 -12.72 7.10 8.57
N SER A 166 -11.40 7.07 8.43
CA SER A 166 -10.55 8.26 8.61
C SER A 166 -9.22 8.12 7.88
N VAL A 167 -8.66 9.26 7.50
CA VAL A 167 -7.29 9.36 7.00
C VAL A 167 -6.53 10.43 7.78
N GLN A 168 -5.30 10.09 8.19
CA GLN A 168 -4.31 11.01 8.71
C GLN A 168 -3.14 11.04 7.73
N THR A 169 -2.85 12.20 7.19
CA THR A 169 -1.70 12.41 6.30
C THR A 169 -0.61 13.19 7.02
N VAL A 170 0.63 12.83 6.77
CA VAL A 170 1.80 13.56 7.26
C VAL A 170 2.86 13.63 6.17
N PHE A 171 3.48 14.81 6.03
CA PHE A 171 4.45 15.07 4.98
C PHE A 171 5.75 15.60 5.59
N SER A 172 6.89 15.05 5.16
CA SER A 172 8.17 15.33 5.79
C SER A 172 8.88 16.58 5.25
N ARG A 173 8.44 17.12 4.11
CA ARG A 173 9.08 18.28 3.45
C ARG A 173 8.16 19.49 3.38
N ILE A 174 7.41 19.75 4.44
CA ILE A 174 6.64 20.99 4.61
C ILE A 174 7.33 21.87 5.65
N PRO A 175 7.27 23.23 5.49
CA PRO A 175 8.01 24.14 6.36
C PRO A 175 7.62 24.08 7.84
N GLU A 176 6.34 23.86 8.13
CA GLU A 176 5.80 23.81 9.49
C GLU A 176 4.96 22.54 9.67
N GLY A 177 5.10 21.89 10.83
CA GLY A 177 4.33 20.69 11.18
C GLY A 177 4.70 19.43 10.40
N GLY A 178 5.84 19.44 9.68
CA GLY A 178 6.35 18.29 8.96
C GLY A 178 6.72 17.14 9.91
N GLY A 179 6.72 15.91 9.36
CA GLY A 179 7.08 14.72 10.14
C GLY A 179 6.91 13.44 9.36
N TYR A 180 7.03 12.34 10.06
CA TYR A 180 6.88 11.01 9.52
C TYR A 180 5.60 10.34 10.05
N VAL A 181 5.18 9.26 9.41
CA VAL A 181 3.95 8.55 9.79
C VAL A 181 3.94 8.10 11.26
N GLN A 182 5.10 7.69 11.81
CA GLN A 182 5.22 7.34 13.22
C GLN A 182 4.99 8.52 14.18
N ASP A 183 5.21 9.75 13.73
CA ASP A 183 4.94 10.94 14.54
C ASP A 183 3.42 11.21 14.62
N ALA A 184 2.69 10.97 13.52
CA ALA A 184 1.24 10.99 13.53
C ALA A 184 0.65 9.92 14.47
N LEU A 185 1.23 8.70 14.47
CA LEU A 185 0.80 7.65 15.41
C LEU A 185 0.99 8.07 16.87
N ARG A 186 2.13 8.69 17.19
CA ARG A 186 2.38 9.19 18.57
C ARG A 186 1.42 10.29 19.00
N ARG A 187 1.07 11.20 18.08
CA ARG A 187 0.06 12.24 18.34
C ARG A 187 -1.31 11.67 18.67
N ASP A 188 -1.69 10.59 17.98
CA ASP A 188 -2.98 9.93 18.13
C ASP A 188 -2.94 8.74 19.11
N ALA A 189 -1.94 8.67 19.99
CA ALA A 189 -1.65 7.50 20.83
C ALA A 189 -2.85 7.03 21.67
N GLU A 190 -3.66 7.93 22.22
CA GLU A 190 -4.85 7.59 23.01
C GLU A 190 -5.90 6.87 22.17
N ARG A 191 -6.25 7.44 21.03
CA ARG A 191 -7.18 6.83 20.07
C ARG A 191 -6.69 5.47 19.58
N LEU A 192 -5.39 5.33 19.30
CA LEU A 192 -4.81 4.08 18.82
C LEU A 192 -4.81 3.02 19.92
N ARG A 193 -4.56 3.39 21.18
CA ARG A 193 -4.71 2.47 22.33
C ARG A 193 -6.12 1.91 22.42
N ASP A 194 -7.13 2.78 22.28
CA ASP A 194 -8.53 2.34 22.31
C ASP A 194 -8.83 1.35 21.17
N LEU A 195 -8.49 1.67 19.93
CA LEU A 195 -8.66 0.77 18.78
C LEU A 195 -7.96 -0.59 18.99
N LEU A 196 -6.72 -0.56 19.47
CA LEU A 196 -5.91 -1.76 19.68
C LEU A 196 -6.40 -2.60 20.86
N ALA A 197 -6.90 -1.98 21.94
CA ALA A 197 -7.55 -2.66 23.05
C ALA A 197 -8.81 -3.41 22.59
N HIS A 198 -9.58 -2.82 21.67
CA HIS A 198 -10.78 -3.42 21.08
C HIS A 198 -10.49 -4.40 19.92
N GLY A 199 -9.24 -4.81 19.77
CA GLY A 199 -8.89 -5.91 18.88
C GLY A 199 -8.58 -5.51 17.44
N ALA A 200 -8.33 -4.25 17.15
CA ALA A 200 -7.98 -3.78 15.80
C ALA A 200 -6.85 -4.60 15.16
N LEU A 201 -6.96 -4.83 13.85
CA LEU A 201 -5.91 -5.38 13.02
C LEU A 201 -4.98 -4.26 12.54
N VAL A 202 -3.70 -4.56 12.37
CA VAL A 202 -2.69 -3.61 11.88
C VAL A 202 -2.06 -4.15 10.59
N ARG A 203 -1.97 -3.31 9.57
CA ARG A 203 -1.26 -3.60 8.32
C ARG A 203 -0.31 -2.46 8.02
N VAL A 204 0.97 -2.78 7.89
CA VAL A 204 2.05 -1.80 7.66
C VAL A 204 2.72 -2.10 6.33
N CYS A 205 2.85 -1.09 5.45
CA CYS A 205 3.57 -1.27 4.19
C CYS A 205 4.45 -0.07 3.85
N GLY A 206 5.69 -0.35 3.46
CA GLY A 206 6.68 0.65 3.04
C GLY A 206 8.12 0.19 3.23
N ILE A 207 9.05 1.15 3.21
CA ILE A 207 10.48 0.86 3.38
C ILE A 207 10.80 0.42 4.81
N ARG A 208 11.86 -0.38 4.97
CA ARG A 208 12.29 -0.93 6.27
C ARG A 208 12.49 0.12 7.36
N ALA A 209 13.08 1.28 7.02
CA ALA A 209 13.29 2.35 7.99
C ALA A 209 11.98 2.91 8.55
N MET A 210 10.96 3.06 7.69
CA MET A 210 9.62 3.47 8.11
C MET A 210 8.96 2.40 9.01
N ALA A 211 8.99 1.14 8.60
CA ALA A 211 8.41 0.03 9.37
C ALA A 211 9.04 -0.08 10.77
N LYS A 212 10.35 0.13 10.89
CA LYS A 212 11.05 0.19 12.19
C LYS A 212 10.51 1.33 13.06
N GLY A 213 10.43 2.56 12.53
CA GLY A 213 9.91 3.70 13.27
C GLY A 213 8.44 3.54 13.69
N VAL A 214 7.62 2.91 12.84
CA VAL A 214 6.23 2.54 13.15
C VAL A 214 6.18 1.50 14.26
N ALA A 215 7.05 0.48 14.21
CA ALA A 215 7.11 -0.55 15.23
C ALA A 215 7.47 0.04 16.61
N GLU A 216 8.49 0.89 16.68
CA GLU A 216 8.89 1.57 17.90
C GLU A 216 7.75 2.46 18.47
N ALA A 217 7.05 3.19 17.60
CA ALA A 217 5.91 4.02 18.01
C ALA A 217 4.75 3.17 18.54
N LEU A 218 4.40 2.09 17.84
CA LEU A 218 3.31 1.21 18.27
C LEU A 218 3.65 0.45 19.55
N ASP A 219 4.87 -0.02 19.75
CA ASP A 219 5.26 -0.68 21.00
C ASP A 219 5.15 0.29 22.21
N ALA A 220 5.55 1.55 22.03
CA ALA A 220 5.36 2.57 23.06
C ALA A 220 3.86 2.86 23.36
N ILE A 221 3.02 2.87 22.32
CA ILE A 221 1.57 3.05 22.44
C ILE A 221 0.91 1.86 23.15
N LEU A 222 1.38 0.64 22.86
CA LEU A 222 0.84 -0.62 23.39
C LEU A 222 1.30 -0.94 24.80
N ALA A 223 2.45 -0.43 25.25
CA ALA A 223 3.03 -0.73 26.54
C ALA A 223 2.07 -0.54 27.74
N PRO A 224 1.26 0.54 27.83
CA PRO A 224 0.29 0.69 28.91
C PRO A 224 -0.81 -0.37 28.94
N LEU A 225 -1.04 -1.07 27.81
CA LEU A 225 -2.00 -2.17 27.68
C LEU A 225 -1.37 -3.54 27.98
N SER A 226 -0.10 -3.60 28.35
CA SER A 226 0.69 -4.84 28.46
C SER A 226 0.68 -5.64 27.14
N LEU A 227 0.63 -4.94 26.00
CA LEU A 227 0.70 -5.48 24.65
C LEU A 227 1.98 -5.02 23.97
N SER A 228 2.37 -5.72 22.91
CA SER A 228 3.49 -5.39 22.03
C SER A 228 3.18 -5.83 20.60
N ILE A 229 3.97 -5.38 19.63
CA ILE A 229 3.89 -5.90 18.26
C ILE A 229 4.10 -7.42 18.23
N ALA A 230 5.00 -7.94 19.05
CA ALA A 230 5.21 -9.39 19.16
C ALA A 230 3.93 -10.12 19.58
N THR A 231 3.20 -9.58 20.57
CA THR A 231 1.90 -10.15 20.98
C THR A 231 0.82 -9.99 19.91
N LEU A 232 0.82 -8.91 19.15
CA LEU A 232 -0.10 -8.73 18.03
C LEU A 232 0.22 -9.69 16.88
N LYS A 233 1.50 -9.92 16.55
CA LYS A 233 1.95 -10.91 15.54
C LYS A 233 1.52 -12.33 15.94
N ALA A 234 1.75 -12.72 17.20
CA ALA A 234 1.35 -14.04 17.72
C ALA A 234 -0.19 -14.26 17.67
N LYS A 235 -0.98 -13.19 17.69
CA LYS A 235 -2.45 -13.21 17.58
C LYS A 235 -2.94 -12.94 16.15
N GLU A 236 -2.06 -12.95 15.15
CA GLU A 236 -2.34 -12.66 13.73
C GLU A 236 -2.99 -11.27 13.50
N ARG A 237 -2.77 -10.35 14.44
CA ARG A 237 -3.34 -9.00 14.37
C ARG A 237 -2.43 -7.99 13.71
N TYR A 238 -1.16 -8.27 13.54
CA TYR A 238 -0.17 -7.41 12.89
C TYR A 238 0.49 -8.14 11.72
N ALA A 239 0.52 -7.49 10.56
CA ALA A 239 1.31 -7.92 9.43
C ALA A 239 1.96 -6.72 8.74
N GLU A 240 3.13 -6.95 8.15
CA GLU A 240 3.91 -5.94 7.43
C GLU A 240 4.41 -6.48 6.10
N ASP A 241 4.41 -5.61 5.08
CA ASP A 241 5.01 -5.84 3.77
C ASP A 241 6.09 -4.76 3.57
N VAL A 242 7.36 -5.15 3.65
CA VAL A 242 8.51 -4.25 3.74
C VAL A 242 9.49 -4.53 2.62
N PHE A 243 9.98 -3.48 1.97
CA PHE A 243 10.88 -3.54 0.82
C PHE A 243 12.05 -2.56 0.91
#